data_ace8e7e5c4ebd4ffd98081eb3839b72f
#
_entry.id   ace8e7e5c4ebd4ffd98081eb3839b72f
#
_cell.length_a   1.000
_cell.length_b   1.000
_cell.length_c   1.000
_cell.angle_alpha   90.00
_cell.angle_beta   90.00
_cell.angle_gamma   90.00
#
_symmetry.space_group_name_H-M   'P 1'
#
loop_
_entity.id
_entity.type
_entity.pdbx_description
1 polymer ?
#
loop_
_entity_poly.entity_id
_entity_poly.type
_entity_poly.pdbx_seq_one_letter_code
_entity_poly.pdbx_strand_id
1 'polypeptide(L)'
;MATILIPGRHLITSSFMVSYIESLLEKGITAHPLLGEWSGGDVIDHIVVPITSANQRGSRYNPVPLYARIIGLERTFAPFRSSHNVRISFIPVPHIGPSPHFAEITLKYVEAHLGESLSPDSALIWCSTTNVFDQYRALGFAVLPAEFSIEKNEYAELPPNEILAALTAAPDSYVIIPEWVLLSDATKSLWKDMPEIPEHVVRLWNDPLLTDSGSLTEERDYATYAVGMSHTALMDIKFNDIKDAVVEGKIADEGCADGALMVRLAEMFPDSDIIGIDITGEFISRVEERQRAGEFKKSFVYVYQRNLLQPVFSNNSVDTVICNSTLHELWSYGEQAKSVRNYLRYKYRQLTPGGRLVIRDVVGPEHKNTVVYMKLNTLDGETYGSDDERILSTPPERLSTASRFFRFVHDFLRELSETGRRTDNYKVLYTQEEVQGISYIKLTLKDATEFLLTKDYTDNWHSEMNEEFTFWDINEWKQELQKVGFEIVNDDSADPKYSKAYANEWIIKNRYQPTATLWTMNEAGKLVEFPHPVTNMVLVGEKPLR
;
A
#
# COMPACT_ATOMS: atom_id res chain seq x y z
N MET A 1 -25.95 36.91 18.14
CA MET A 1 -24.71 36.37 17.57
C MET A 1 -24.90 34.89 17.45
N ALA A 2 -24.37 34.30 16.41
CA ALA A 2 -24.59 32.89 16.10
C ALA A 2 -23.29 32.19 15.70
N THR A 3 -23.12 30.97 16.15
CA THR A 3 -22.04 30.08 15.69
C THR A 3 -22.56 29.16 14.57
N ILE A 4 -21.83 29.05 13.48
CA ILE A 4 -22.10 28.04 12.43
C ILE A 4 -21.07 26.92 12.50
N LEU A 5 -21.54 25.67 12.62
CA LEU A 5 -20.71 24.49 12.46
C LEU A 5 -20.82 23.98 11.04
N ILE A 6 -19.66 23.70 10.41
CA ILE A 6 -19.58 23.14 9.07
C ILE A 6 -18.82 21.79 9.16
N PRO A 7 -19.48 20.72 9.65
CA PRO A 7 -18.82 19.42 9.79
C PRO A 7 -18.66 18.74 8.43
N GLY A 8 -17.46 18.27 8.14
CA GLY A 8 -17.19 17.59 6.89
C GLY A 8 -15.74 17.12 6.76
N ARG A 9 -15.47 16.33 5.72
CA ARG A 9 -14.10 15.92 5.41
C ARG A 9 -13.28 17.06 4.79
N HIS A 10 -13.95 18.00 4.12
CA HIS A 10 -13.37 19.19 3.48
C HIS A 10 -12.17 18.85 2.59
N LEU A 11 -12.34 17.86 1.70
CA LEU A 11 -11.29 17.40 0.80
C LEU A 11 -10.82 18.49 -0.18
N ILE A 12 -11.77 19.31 -0.60
CA ILE A 12 -11.61 20.51 -1.43
C ILE A 12 -12.62 21.55 -0.94
N THR A 13 -12.46 22.80 -1.37
CA THR A 13 -13.48 23.84 -1.22
C THR A 13 -14.03 24.21 -2.60
N SER A 14 -15.35 24.37 -2.70
CA SER A 14 -16.05 24.73 -3.94
C SER A 14 -16.27 26.23 -4.05
N SER A 15 -16.52 26.74 -5.26
CA SER A 15 -16.98 28.12 -5.50
C SER A 15 -18.32 28.38 -4.86
N PHE A 16 -19.22 27.37 -4.84
CA PHE A 16 -20.50 27.45 -4.15
C PHE A 16 -20.30 27.71 -2.64
N MET A 17 -19.39 26.97 -1.98
CA MET A 17 -19.08 27.17 -0.56
C MET A 17 -18.70 28.61 -0.25
N VAL A 18 -17.84 29.21 -1.09
CA VAL A 18 -17.42 30.61 -0.95
C VAL A 18 -18.61 31.57 -1.05
N SER A 19 -19.39 31.44 -2.12
CA SER A 19 -20.55 32.32 -2.38
C SER A 19 -21.64 32.15 -1.32
N TYR A 20 -21.83 30.94 -0.80
CA TYR A 20 -22.82 30.69 0.26
C TYR A 20 -22.42 31.29 1.59
N ILE A 21 -21.14 31.22 1.98
CA ILE A 21 -20.60 31.89 3.17
C ILE A 21 -20.77 33.41 3.04
N GLU A 22 -20.41 33.98 1.89
CA GLU A 22 -20.57 35.39 1.62
C GLU A 22 -22.03 35.83 1.78
N SER A 23 -22.95 35.08 1.16
CA SER A 23 -24.39 35.35 1.28
C SER A 23 -24.91 35.25 2.74
N LEU A 24 -24.41 34.26 3.51
CA LEU A 24 -24.78 34.12 4.92
C LEU A 24 -24.28 35.32 5.77
N LEU A 25 -23.05 35.78 5.51
CA LEU A 25 -22.46 36.90 6.25
C LEU A 25 -23.08 38.24 5.87
N GLU A 26 -23.53 38.41 4.63
CA GLU A 26 -24.14 39.65 4.14
C GLU A 26 -25.63 39.75 4.45
N LYS A 27 -26.39 38.65 4.28
CA LYS A 27 -27.87 38.66 4.35
C LYS A 27 -28.43 38.10 5.66
N GLY A 28 -27.58 37.47 6.46
CA GLY A 28 -27.99 36.78 7.69
C GLY A 28 -28.55 35.37 7.47
N ILE A 29 -28.73 34.66 8.56
CA ILE A 29 -29.16 33.26 8.60
C ILE A 29 -30.59 33.09 8.09
N THR A 30 -31.50 33.98 8.53
CA THR A 30 -32.93 33.89 8.23
C THR A 30 -33.29 34.13 6.77
N ALA A 31 -32.36 34.65 5.96
CA ALA A 31 -32.50 34.78 4.51
C ALA A 31 -32.30 33.47 3.75
N HIS A 32 -31.90 32.38 4.43
CA HIS A 32 -31.60 31.11 3.82
C HIS A 32 -32.55 29.98 4.26
N PRO A 33 -32.78 28.94 3.44
CA PRO A 33 -33.58 27.78 3.84
C PRO A 33 -33.02 27.12 5.11
N LEU A 34 -33.92 26.83 6.06
CA LEU A 34 -33.57 26.16 7.31
C LEU A 34 -34.43 24.91 7.52
N LEU A 35 -33.83 23.88 8.08
CA LEU A 35 -34.50 22.72 8.63
C LEU A 35 -34.49 22.82 10.18
N GLY A 36 -35.64 22.83 10.79
CA GLY A 36 -35.81 23.05 12.25
C GLY A 36 -36.07 24.50 12.60
N GLU A 37 -36.23 24.77 13.91
CA GLU A 37 -36.48 26.10 14.43
C GLU A 37 -35.18 26.78 14.85
N TRP A 38 -35.00 28.04 14.49
CA TRP A 38 -33.88 28.88 14.91
C TRP A 38 -34.37 30.09 15.70
N SER A 39 -33.98 30.14 16.95
CA SER A 39 -34.33 31.23 17.88
C SER A 39 -33.15 32.15 18.18
N GLY A 40 -31.96 31.82 17.69
CA GLY A 40 -30.73 32.59 17.92
C GLY A 40 -30.64 33.88 17.10
N GLY A 41 -29.51 34.56 17.19
CA GLY A 41 -29.25 35.79 16.45
C GLY A 41 -29.03 35.54 14.96
N ASP A 42 -29.27 36.57 14.14
CA ASP A 42 -29.11 36.52 12.68
C ASP A 42 -27.67 36.83 12.21
N VAL A 43 -26.88 37.44 13.09
CA VAL A 43 -25.48 37.81 12.80
C VAL A 43 -24.53 36.70 13.24
N ILE A 44 -23.73 36.24 12.28
CA ILE A 44 -22.71 35.21 12.50
C ILE A 44 -21.44 35.89 13.05
N ASP A 45 -20.96 35.43 14.19
CA ASP A 45 -19.71 35.89 14.80
C ASP A 45 -18.62 34.80 14.89
N HIS A 46 -19.03 33.54 14.75
CA HIS A 46 -18.08 32.43 14.75
C HIS A 46 -18.44 31.35 13.70
N ILE A 47 -17.48 30.99 12.90
CA ILE A 47 -17.55 29.81 12.00
C ILE A 47 -16.61 28.76 12.55
N VAL A 48 -17.15 27.61 12.87
CA VAL A 48 -16.40 26.43 13.34
C VAL A 48 -16.45 25.36 12.28
N VAL A 49 -15.28 24.88 11.86
CA VAL A 49 -15.14 23.88 10.82
C VAL A 49 -14.54 22.60 11.41
N PRO A 50 -15.38 21.65 11.86
CA PRO A 50 -14.93 20.32 12.26
C PRO A 50 -14.45 19.55 11.03
N ILE A 51 -13.15 19.27 10.95
CA ILE A 51 -12.53 18.52 9.85
C ILE A 51 -12.52 17.04 10.22
N THR A 52 -13.53 16.32 9.74
CA THR A 52 -13.73 14.90 10.10
C THR A 52 -12.71 13.99 9.40
N SER A 53 -12.50 12.80 9.97
CA SER A 53 -11.48 11.83 9.50
C SER A 53 -10.08 12.45 9.44
N ALA A 54 -9.73 13.27 10.41
CA ALA A 54 -8.48 14.03 10.45
C ALA A 54 -7.24 13.13 10.53
N ASN A 55 -7.36 11.95 11.16
CA ASN A 55 -6.31 10.96 11.32
C ASN A 55 -6.24 9.96 10.16
N GLN A 56 -7.16 10.02 9.19
CA GLN A 56 -7.13 9.14 8.02
C GLN A 56 -6.45 9.78 6.83
N ARG A 57 -5.73 8.95 6.08
CA ARG A 57 -5.08 9.29 4.81
C ARG A 57 -4.92 8.02 3.96
N GLY A 58 -4.74 8.19 2.67
CA GLY A 58 -4.40 7.07 1.80
C GLY A 58 -5.58 6.18 1.38
N SER A 59 -6.82 6.69 1.45
CA SER A 59 -8.01 6.03 0.90
C SER A 59 -8.75 6.95 -0.07
N ARG A 60 -9.59 6.37 -0.95
CA ARG A 60 -10.46 7.18 -1.83
C ARG A 60 -11.44 8.03 -1.03
N TYR A 61 -11.85 7.57 0.16
CA TYR A 61 -12.67 8.39 1.07
C TYR A 61 -11.91 9.60 1.63
N ASN A 62 -10.59 9.48 1.86
CA ASN A 62 -9.75 10.52 2.44
C ASN A 62 -8.43 10.66 1.67
N PRO A 63 -8.48 11.05 0.37
CA PRO A 63 -7.30 11.12 -0.48
C PRO A 63 -6.45 12.37 -0.21
N VAL A 64 -7.02 13.41 0.41
CA VAL A 64 -6.33 14.67 0.68
C VAL A 64 -5.83 14.69 2.12
N PRO A 65 -4.52 14.84 2.37
CA PRO A 65 -3.96 14.90 3.74
C PRO A 65 -4.54 16.06 4.56
N LEU A 66 -4.62 15.89 5.88
CA LEU A 66 -5.19 16.89 6.79
C LEU A 66 -4.56 18.28 6.61
N TYR A 67 -3.23 18.37 6.52
CA TYR A 67 -2.54 19.65 6.37
C TYR A 67 -2.99 20.41 5.11
N ALA A 68 -3.17 19.70 4.00
CA ALA A 68 -3.63 20.30 2.74
C ALA A 68 -5.08 20.76 2.84
N ARG A 69 -5.95 20.00 3.53
CA ARG A 69 -7.34 20.40 3.82
C ARG A 69 -7.36 21.68 4.65
N ILE A 70 -6.53 21.77 5.71
CA ILE A 70 -6.42 22.96 6.55
C ILE A 70 -5.91 24.17 5.75
N ILE A 71 -4.87 24.02 4.93
CA ILE A 71 -4.36 25.12 4.09
C ILE A 71 -5.43 25.60 3.10
N GLY A 72 -6.15 24.68 2.46
CA GLY A 72 -7.25 25.02 1.55
C GLY A 72 -8.37 25.79 2.25
N LEU A 73 -8.80 25.33 3.43
CA LEU A 73 -9.78 26.02 4.26
C LEU A 73 -9.28 27.40 4.72
N GLU A 74 -8.04 27.49 5.20
CA GLU A 74 -7.47 28.76 5.64
C GLU A 74 -7.45 29.79 4.49
N ARG A 75 -7.01 29.40 3.29
CA ARG A 75 -7.04 30.28 2.11
C ARG A 75 -8.46 30.70 1.73
N THR A 76 -9.44 29.80 1.91
CA THR A 76 -10.86 30.06 1.61
C THR A 76 -11.47 31.03 2.59
N PHE A 77 -11.18 30.88 3.88
CA PHE A 77 -11.83 31.65 4.94
C PHE A 77 -11.08 32.94 5.34
N ALA A 78 -9.80 33.09 5.03
CA ALA A 78 -9.01 34.25 5.39
C ALA A 78 -9.62 35.59 4.94
N PRO A 79 -10.21 35.74 3.74
CA PRO A 79 -10.89 36.98 3.35
C PRO A 79 -12.02 37.37 4.27
N PHE A 80 -12.81 36.39 4.73
CA PHE A 80 -13.99 36.65 5.58
C PHE A 80 -13.63 37.10 6.99
N ARG A 81 -12.50 36.63 7.56
CA ARG A 81 -12.00 37.17 8.84
C ARG A 81 -11.79 38.68 8.80
N SER A 82 -11.20 39.14 7.67
CA SER A 82 -10.85 40.54 7.53
C SER A 82 -12.04 41.43 7.17
N SER A 83 -12.94 40.93 6.28
CA SER A 83 -14.06 41.75 5.77
C SER A 83 -15.26 41.78 6.70
N HIS A 84 -15.52 40.73 7.49
CA HIS A 84 -16.72 40.62 8.32
C HIS A 84 -16.44 40.51 9.83
N ASN A 85 -15.16 40.56 10.23
CA ASN A 85 -14.75 40.42 11.64
C ASN A 85 -15.30 39.14 12.30
N VAL A 86 -15.36 38.03 11.57
CA VAL A 86 -15.85 36.74 12.03
C VAL A 86 -14.71 35.89 12.55
N ARG A 87 -14.90 35.26 13.70
CA ARG A 87 -13.97 34.28 14.25
C ARG A 87 -14.08 32.97 13.46
N ILE A 88 -12.94 32.32 13.12
CA ILE A 88 -12.95 31.07 12.39
C ILE A 88 -12.03 30.08 13.10
N SER A 89 -12.56 28.88 13.38
CA SER A 89 -11.84 27.81 14.06
C SER A 89 -11.86 26.52 13.24
N PHE A 90 -10.69 25.92 12.98
CA PHE A 90 -10.57 24.61 12.34
C PHE A 90 -10.25 23.56 13.40
N ILE A 91 -11.12 22.54 13.53
CA ILE A 91 -11.02 21.55 14.59
C ILE A 91 -10.86 20.16 13.96
N PRO A 92 -9.66 19.54 14.05
CA PRO A 92 -9.46 18.17 13.61
C PRO A 92 -10.29 17.20 14.46
N VAL A 93 -11.16 16.42 13.81
CA VAL A 93 -11.97 15.37 14.44
C VAL A 93 -11.49 14.02 13.90
N PRO A 94 -11.10 13.07 14.77
CA PRO A 94 -10.69 11.74 14.34
C PRO A 94 -11.77 11.04 13.52
N HIS A 95 -11.40 10.01 12.79
CA HIS A 95 -12.35 9.21 12.05
C HIS A 95 -13.35 8.54 13.01
N ILE A 96 -14.61 8.85 12.79
CA ILE A 96 -15.73 8.17 13.40
C ILE A 96 -16.34 7.35 12.27
N GLY A 97 -16.30 6.04 12.37
CA GLY A 97 -16.93 5.15 11.37
C GLY A 97 -18.42 5.47 11.21
N PRO A 98 -19.15 4.75 10.36
CA PRO A 98 -20.60 4.85 10.29
C PRO A 98 -21.19 4.67 11.69
N SER A 99 -21.75 5.75 12.26
CA SER A 99 -22.25 5.75 13.63
C SER A 99 -23.54 6.55 13.71
N PRO A 100 -24.58 6.05 14.42
CA PRO A 100 -25.77 6.84 14.72
C PRO A 100 -25.50 8.00 15.71
N HIS A 101 -24.30 8.02 16.33
CA HIS A 101 -23.86 9.05 17.28
C HIS A 101 -22.83 10.01 16.68
N PHE A 102 -22.70 10.07 15.35
CA PHE A 102 -21.71 10.92 14.69
C PHE A 102 -21.82 12.41 15.10
N ALA A 103 -23.05 12.93 15.14
CA ALA A 103 -23.31 14.33 15.53
C ALA A 103 -22.90 14.59 16.98
N GLU A 104 -23.30 13.75 17.93
CA GLU A 104 -22.94 13.87 19.35
C GLU A 104 -21.43 13.84 19.57
N ILE A 105 -20.73 12.87 18.93
CA ILE A 105 -19.29 12.72 19.08
C ILE A 105 -18.59 13.94 18.50
N THR A 106 -19.02 14.42 17.32
CA THR A 106 -18.44 15.61 16.69
C THR A 106 -18.62 16.84 17.58
N LEU A 107 -19.82 17.05 18.13
CA LEU A 107 -20.08 18.17 19.06
C LEU A 107 -19.17 18.11 20.28
N LYS A 108 -19.04 16.96 20.93
CA LYS A 108 -18.15 16.78 22.09
C LYS A 108 -16.69 17.11 21.78
N TYR A 109 -16.19 16.72 20.60
CA TYR A 109 -14.84 17.11 20.16
C TYR A 109 -14.72 18.61 19.97
N VAL A 110 -15.72 19.24 19.35
CA VAL A 110 -15.76 20.69 19.13
C VAL A 110 -15.78 21.43 20.47
N GLU A 111 -16.70 21.09 21.36
CA GLU A 111 -16.83 21.67 22.68
C GLU A 111 -15.56 21.57 23.52
N ALA A 112 -14.91 20.39 23.49
CA ALA A 112 -13.65 20.19 24.19
C ALA A 112 -12.51 21.08 23.67
N HIS A 113 -12.50 21.39 22.36
CA HIS A 113 -11.49 22.26 21.76
C HIS A 113 -11.80 23.75 21.97
N LEU A 114 -13.06 24.12 21.92
CA LEU A 114 -13.48 25.52 22.12
C LEU A 114 -13.47 25.92 23.61
N GLY A 115 -13.61 24.96 24.53
CA GLY A 115 -13.79 25.20 25.96
C GLY A 115 -15.17 25.74 26.31
N GLU A 116 -16.14 25.63 25.40
CA GLU A 116 -17.52 26.11 25.58
C GLU A 116 -18.51 25.11 25.02
N SER A 117 -19.69 24.99 25.60
CA SER A 117 -20.77 24.14 25.12
C SER A 117 -21.59 24.85 24.04
N LEU A 118 -21.99 24.11 23.03
CA LEU A 118 -22.83 24.56 21.94
C LEU A 118 -24.29 24.12 22.19
N SER A 119 -25.23 25.03 22.07
CA SER A 119 -26.66 24.76 22.22
C SER A 119 -27.42 25.09 20.93
N PRO A 120 -28.61 24.50 20.72
CA PRO A 120 -29.47 24.83 19.59
C PRO A 120 -29.85 26.32 19.47
N ASP A 121 -29.83 27.07 20.57
CA ASP A 121 -30.11 28.51 20.57
C ASP A 121 -28.89 29.38 20.21
N SER A 122 -27.67 28.80 20.27
CA SER A 122 -26.43 29.54 20.04
C SER A 122 -25.69 29.11 18.78
N ALA A 123 -25.98 27.90 18.28
CA ALA A 123 -25.29 27.33 17.13
C ALA A 123 -26.26 26.64 16.17
N LEU A 124 -25.93 26.68 14.89
CA LEU A 124 -26.63 25.94 13.83
C LEU A 124 -25.61 25.19 12.96
N ILE A 125 -26.10 24.23 12.20
CA ILE A 125 -25.28 23.31 11.45
C ILE A 125 -25.44 23.58 9.96
N TRP A 126 -24.32 23.74 9.24
CA TRP A 126 -24.32 23.66 7.78
C TRP A 126 -23.92 22.24 7.37
N CYS A 127 -24.87 21.49 6.85
CA CYS A 127 -24.64 20.13 6.39
C CYS A 127 -25.65 19.74 5.31
N SER A 128 -25.16 19.23 4.17
CA SER A 128 -25.99 18.80 3.04
C SER A 128 -26.17 17.27 2.97
N THR A 129 -25.52 16.51 3.86
CA THR A 129 -25.64 15.05 3.91
C THR A 129 -26.83 14.64 4.78
N THR A 130 -27.85 14.06 4.16
CA THR A 130 -29.15 13.80 4.81
C THR A 130 -29.06 13.02 6.12
N ASN A 131 -28.39 11.86 6.12
CA ASN A 131 -28.24 11.06 7.36
C ASN A 131 -27.48 11.78 8.47
N VAL A 132 -26.62 12.75 8.14
CA VAL A 132 -25.84 13.53 9.11
C VAL A 132 -26.67 14.68 9.64
N PHE A 133 -27.35 15.42 8.78
CA PHE A 133 -28.18 16.53 9.26
C PHE A 133 -29.38 16.05 10.09
N ASP A 134 -29.95 14.87 9.82
CA ASP A 134 -31.01 14.29 10.63
C ASP A 134 -30.56 13.99 12.07
N GLN A 135 -29.29 13.56 12.26
CA GLN A 135 -28.73 13.37 13.60
C GLN A 135 -28.64 14.71 14.39
N TYR A 136 -28.16 15.78 13.74
CA TYR A 136 -28.12 17.10 14.39
C TYR A 136 -29.52 17.66 14.70
N ARG A 137 -30.48 17.45 13.80
CA ARG A 137 -31.87 17.80 14.03
C ARG A 137 -32.50 17.07 15.22
N ALA A 138 -32.16 15.78 15.37
CA ALA A 138 -32.60 14.98 16.52
C ALA A 138 -32.03 15.49 17.85
N LEU A 139 -30.91 16.24 17.81
CA LEU A 139 -30.34 16.94 18.97
C LEU A 139 -30.89 18.36 19.14
N GLY A 140 -31.87 18.79 18.32
CA GLY A 140 -32.55 20.09 18.39
C GLY A 140 -31.88 21.20 17.58
N PHE A 141 -30.76 20.96 16.89
CA PHE A 141 -30.08 22.00 16.10
C PHE A 141 -30.82 22.30 14.80
N ALA A 142 -30.93 23.57 14.46
CA ALA A 142 -31.34 24.00 13.12
C ALA A 142 -30.21 23.71 12.12
N VAL A 143 -30.60 23.35 10.88
CA VAL A 143 -29.65 22.96 9.83
C VAL A 143 -29.86 23.82 8.58
N LEU A 144 -28.75 24.33 8.04
CA LEU A 144 -28.64 24.90 6.70
C LEU A 144 -28.27 23.77 5.73
N PRO A 145 -29.19 23.33 4.86
CA PRO A 145 -28.94 22.19 3.95
C PRO A 145 -28.04 22.56 2.76
N ALA A 146 -27.75 23.81 2.56
CA ALA A 146 -26.84 24.40 1.57
C ALA A 146 -26.96 23.78 0.16
N GLU A 147 -26.12 22.80 -0.21
CA GLU A 147 -26.12 22.16 -1.52
C GLU A 147 -27.39 21.30 -1.79
N PHE A 148 -28.16 20.96 -0.73
CA PHE A 148 -29.31 20.06 -0.87
C PHE A 148 -30.64 20.82 -0.98
N SER A 149 -31.42 20.55 -2.02
CA SER A 149 -32.78 21.10 -2.19
C SER A 149 -33.79 20.22 -1.46
N ILE A 150 -34.41 20.77 -0.42
CA ILE A 150 -35.46 20.09 0.37
C ILE A 150 -36.69 19.82 -0.50
N GLU A 151 -37.07 20.78 -1.36
CA GLU A 151 -38.27 20.69 -2.18
C GLU A 151 -38.20 19.57 -3.21
N LYS A 152 -37.02 19.37 -3.81
CA LYS A 152 -36.77 18.36 -4.83
C LYS A 152 -36.24 17.05 -4.27
N ASN A 153 -35.78 17.04 -3.02
CA ASN A 153 -35.07 15.92 -2.37
C ASN A 153 -33.85 15.44 -3.17
N GLU A 154 -33.08 16.39 -3.73
CA GLU A 154 -31.87 16.16 -4.52
C GLU A 154 -30.80 17.23 -4.26
N TYR A 155 -29.57 16.99 -4.65
CA TYR A 155 -28.54 18.02 -4.63
C TYR A 155 -28.80 19.06 -5.71
N ALA A 156 -28.91 20.31 -5.32
CA ALA A 156 -29.04 21.46 -6.23
C ALA A 156 -27.66 21.88 -6.78
N GLU A 157 -26.62 21.61 -6.02
CA GLU A 157 -25.22 21.88 -6.37
C GLU A 157 -24.41 20.60 -6.23
N LEU A 158 -23.39 20.43 -7.08
CA LEU A 158 -22.55 19.24 -7.05
C LEU A 158 -21.71 19.18 -5.78
N PRO A 159 -21.83 18.11 -4.97
CA PRO A 159 -21.06 17.99 -3.72
C PRO A 159 -19.55 17.90 -3.97
N PRO A 160 -18.71 18.36 -3.02
CA PRO A 160 -17.24 18.36 -3.18
C PRO A 160 -16.63 16.99 -3.50
N ASN A 161 -17.19 15.90 -2.99
CA ASN A 161 -16.73 14.54 -3.31
C ASN A 161 -17.02 14.13 -4.76
N GLU A 162 -18.12 14.57 -5.35
CA GLU A 162 -18.45 14.30 -6.75
C GLU A 162 -17.62 15.16 -7.70
N ILE A 163 -17.37 16.43 -7.33
CA ILE A 163 -16.41 17.28 -8.04
C ILE A 163 -15.04 16.58 -8.07
N LEU A 164 -14.57 16.09 -6.93
CA LEU A 164 -13.29 15.40 -6.83
C LEU A 164 -13.27 14.12 -7.67
N ALA A 165 -14.33 13.33 -7.67
CA ALA A 165 -14.45 12.12 -8.48
C ALA A 165 -14.36 12.44 -9.97
N ALA A 166 -15.05 13.49 -10.44
CA ALA A 166 -14.99 13.91 -11.83
C ALA A 166 -13.57 14.37 -12.25
N LEU A 167 -12.90 15.13 -11.38
CA LEU A 167 -11.51 15.57 -11.61
C LEU A 167 -10.53 14.39 -11.71
N THR A 168 -10.72 13.36 -10.91
CA THR A 168 -9.85 12.18 -10.90
C THR A 168 -10.09 11.24 -12.07
N ALA A 169 -11.29 11.25 -12.67
CA ALA A 169 -11.60 10.49 -13.86
C ALA A 169 -10.85 11.01 -15.13
N ALA A 170 -10.29 12.23 -15.08
CA ALA A 170 -9.53 12.86 -16.16
C ALA A 170 -8.08 13.15 -15.73
N PRO A 171 -7.25 12.15 -15.44
CA PRO A 171 -5.97 12.30 -14.74
C PRO A 171 -4.95 13.15 -15.50
N ASP A 172 -4.97 13.13 -16.84
CA ASP A 172 -3.98 13.85 -17.65
C ASP A 172 -4.35 15.32 -17.94
N SER A 173 -5.59 15.71 -17.65
CA SER A 173 -6.15 16.99 -18.09
C SER A 173 -7.26 17.52 -17.20
N TYR A 174 -7.24 17.27 -15.90
CA TYR A 174 -8.29 17.68 -14.97
C TYR A 174 -8.61 19.19 -14.99
N VAL A 175 -7.68 20.02 -15.43
CA VAL A 175 -7.84 21.49 -15.53
C VAL A 175 -8.81 21.91 -16.65
N ILE A 176 -9.05 21.05 -17.64
CA ILE A 176 -9.88 21.37 -18.82
C ILE A 176 -11.30 20.80 -18.72
N ILE A 177 -11.63 20.06 -17.69
CA ILE A 177 -12.99 19.54 -17.51
C ILE A 177 -13.93 20.60 -16.89
N PRO A 178 -15.25 20.53 -17.15
CA PRO A 178 -16.21 21.53 -16.65
C PRO A 178 -16.19 21.70 -15.12
N GLU A 179 -16.00 20.61 -14.38
CA GLU A 179 -16.01 20.57 -12.91
C GLU A 179 -14.85 21.36 -12.29
N TRP A 180 -13.78 21.65 -13.05
CA TRP A 180 -12.68 22.50 -12.58
C TRP A 180 -13.15 23.90 -12.17
N VAL A 181 -14.14 24.46 -12.88
CA VAL A 181 -14.67 25.80 -12.56
C VAL A 181 -15.41 25.82 -11.23
N LEU A 182 -15.94 24.68 -10.79
CA LEU A 182 -16.64 24.52 -9.53
C LEU A 182 -15.73 24.58 -8.30
N LEU A 183 -14.41 24.42 -8.49
CA LEU A 183 -13.44 24.62 -7.39
C LEU A 183 -13.34 26.10 -6.99
N SER A 184 -13.14 26.36 -5.70
CA SER A 184 -12.78 27.68 -5.24
C SER A 184 -11.41 28.11 -5.78
N ASP A 185 -11.17 29.41 -5.88
CA ASP A 185 -9.86 29.93 -6.26
C ASP A 185 -8.77 29.55 -5.24
N ALA A 186 -9.15 29.36 -3.98
CA ALA A 186 -8.27 28.87 -2.93
C ALA A 186 -7.80 27.43 -3.20
N THR A 187 -8.70 26.51 -3.60
CA THR A 187 -8.33 25.14 -3.99
C THR A 187 -7.47 25.15 -5.27
N LYS A 188 -7.84 25.91 -6.29
CA LYS A 188 -7.06 26.04 -7.54
C LYS A 188 -5.66 26.54 -7.29
N SER A 189 -5.52 27.58 -6.46
CA SER A 189 -4.22 28.14 -6.07
C SER A 189 -3.41 27.13 -5.27
N LEU A 190 -4.01 26.43 -4.31
CA LEU A 190 -3.34 25.41 -3.52
C LEU A 190 -2.77 24.30 -4.43
N TRP A 191 -3.56 23.79 -5.37
CA TRP A 191 -3.16 22.72 -6.28
C TRP A 191 -2.07 23.16 -7.26
N LYS A 192 -2.05 24.44 -7.62
CA LYS A 192 -0.99 25.03 -8.43
C LYS A 192 0.32 25.17 -7.65
N ASP A 193 0.24 25.58 -6.39
CA ASP A 193 1.41 25.80 -5.52
C ASP A 193 2.00 24.48 -5.00
N MET A 194 1.14 23.44 -4.84
CA MET A 194 1.49 22.13 -4.30
C MET A 194 0.96 21.02 -5.25
N PRO A 195 1.55 20.87 -6.45
CA PRO A 195 1.06 19.95 -7.48
C PRO A 195 1.10 18.46 -7.05
N GLU A 196 1.91 18.12 -6.06
CA GLU A 196 1.96 16.78 -5.48
C GLU A 196 0.63 16.35 -4.84
N ILE A 197 -0.22 17.31 -4.41
CA ILE A 197 -1.53 16.99 -3.81
C ILE A 197 -2.48 16.41 -4.86
N PRO A 198 -2.83 17.11 -5.96
CA PRO A 198 -3.70 16.53 -6.97
C PRO A 198 -3.10 15.31 -7.65
N GLU A 199 -1.79 15.25 -7.87
CA GLU A 199 -1.12 14.07 -8.40
C GLU A 199 -1.29 12.85 -7.48
N HIS A 200 -1.18 13.04 -6.16
CA HIS A 200 -1.43 11.99 -5.20
C HIS A 200 -2.89 11.53 -5.20
N VAL A 201 -3.83 12.47 -5.21
CA VAL A 201 -5.27 12.19 -5.24
C VAL A 201 -5.64 11.37 -6.47
N VAL A 202 -5.18 11.79 -7.66
CA VAL A 202 -5.43 11.08 -8.93
C VAL A 202 -4.85 9.67 -8.90
N ARG A 203 -3.61 9.52 -8.44
CA ARG A 203 -2.96 8.20 -8.32
C ARG A 203 -3.72 7.27 -7.40
N LEU A 204 -4.07 7.75 -6.20
CA LEU A 204 -4.80 6.96 -5.21
C LEU A 204 -6.19 6.55 -5.69
N TRP A 205 -6.88 7.48 -6.37
CA TRP A 205 -8.23 7.22 -6.88
C TRP A 205 -8.27 6.16 -7.97
N ASN A 206 -7.27 6.16 -8.84
CA ASN A 206 -7.16 5.24 -9.97
C ASN A 206 -6.32 3.98 -9.66
N ASP A 207 -5.92 3.76 -8.41
CA ASP A 207 -5.15 2.58 -8.03
C ASP A 207 -6.04 1.33 -8.00
N PRO A 208 -5.81 0.34 -8.89
CA PRO A 208 -6.64 -0.86 -8.97
C PRO A 208 -6.47 -1.81 -7.79
N LEU A 209 -5.38 -1.66 -7.02
CA LEU A 209 -5.08 -2.53 -5.88
C LEU A 209 -5.72 -2.06 -4.58
N LEU A 210 -6.31 -0.85 -4.55
CA LEU A 210 -6.92 -0.29 -3.36
C LEU A 210 -8.43 -0.22 -3.47
N THR A 211 -9.11 -0.60 -2.39
CA THR A 211 -10.54 -0.35 -2.19
C THR A 211 -10.79 1.12 -1.82
N ASP A 212 -12.06 1.52 -1.76
CA ASP A 212 -12.45 2.88 -1.33
C ASP A 212 -12.00 3.20 0.10
N SER A 213 -11.91 2.19 0.97
CA SER A 213 -11.43 2.33 2.35
C SER A 213 -9.90 2.41 2.46
N GLY A 214 -9.17 2.13 1.38
CA GLY A 214 -7.70 2.06 1.36
C GLY A 214 -7.14 0.70 1.77
N SER A 215 -8.00 -0.32 1.92
CA SER A 215 -7.60 -1.72 2.04
C SER A 215 -7.24 -2.28 0.66
N LEU A 216 -6.51 -3.38 0.62
CA LEU A 216 -6.26 -4.08 -0.65
C LEU A 216 -7.55 -4.67 -1.20
N THR A 217 -7.68 -4.70 -2.55
CA THR A 217 -8.81 -5.31 -3.26
C THR A 217 -8.85 -6.82 -3.10
N GLU A 218 -7.72 -7.43 -2.76
CA GLU A 218 -7.59 -8.85 -2.45
C GLU A 218 -7.41 -9.06 -0.96
N GLU A 219 -8.20 -9.96 -0.38
CA GLU A 219 -8.03 -10.39 1.00
C GLU A 219 -6.74 -11.22 1.09
N ARG A 220 -5.71 -10.65 1.74
CA ARG A 220 -4.52 -11.37 2.16
C ARG A 220 -4.53 -11.45 3.67
N ASP A 221 -4.22 -12.60 4.24
CA ASP A 221 -4.04 -12.73 5.68
C ASP A 221 -2.68 -12.18 6.11
N TYR A 222 -2.56 -10.85 6.07
CA TYR A 222 -1.36 -10.16 6.55
C TYR A 222 -1.13 -10.32 8.05
N ALA A 223 -2.14 -10.69 8.84
CA ALA A 223 -1.96 -10.88 10.28
C ALA A 223 -1.09 -12.12 10.55
N THR A 224 -1.38 -13.24 9.89
CA THR A 224 -0.57 -14.47 9.98
C THR A 224 0.81 -14.26 9.35
N TYR A 225 0.90 -13.58 8.20
CA TYR A 225 2.14 -13.24 7.53
C TYR A 225 3.06 -12.38 8.42
N ALA A 226 2.52 -11.35 9.09
CA ALA A 226 3.27 -10.47 9.98
C ALA A 226 3.88 -11.19 11.18
N VAL A 227 3.17 -12.18 11.76
CA VAL A 227 3.69 -12.98 12.87
C VAL A 227 4.90 -13.82 12.43
N GLY A 228 4.87 -14.41 11.23
CA GLY A 228 5.99 -15.15 10.65
C GLY A 228 7.21 -14.28 10.34
N MET A 229 6.99 -13.03 9.90
CA MET A 229 8.03 -12.08 9.49
C MET A 229 8.74 -11.40 10.66
N SER A 230 8.09 -11.21 11.80
CA SER A 230 8.62 -10.48 12.96
C SER A 230 9.65 -11.25 13.80
N HIS A 231 10.04 -12.47 13.39
CA HIS A 231 11.11 -13.22 14.07
C HIS A 231 12.44 -12.47 13.97
N THR A 232 12.93 -11.97 15.11
CA THR A 232 14.15 -11.18 15.25
C THR A 232 15.36 -11.81 14.52
N ALA A 233 15.53 -13.13 14.63
CA ALA A 233 16.63 -13.85 13.98
C ALA A 233 16.57 -13.81 12.43
N LEU A 234 15.37 -13.90 11.84
CA LEU A 234 15.21 -13.82 10.39
C LEU A 234 15.49 -12.38 9.89
N MET A 235 15.05 -11.40 10.65
CA MET A 235 15.28 -10.00 10.31
C MET A 235 16.77 -9.63 10.40
N ASP A 236 17.49 -10.18 11.38
CA ASP A 236 18.94 -9.99 11.49
C ASP A 236 19.69 -10.61 10.31
N ILE A 237 19.26 -11.76 9.81
CA ILE A 237 19.81 -12.36 8.57
C ILE A 237 19.57 -11.42 7.39
N LYS A 238 18.31 -10.99 7.18
CA LYS A 238 17.93 -10.08 6.09
C LYS A 238 18.74 -8.78 6.13
N PHE A 239 18.91 -8.19 7.30
CA PHE A 239 19.69 -6.98 7.49
C PHE A 239 21.18 -7.19 7.21
N ASN A 240 21.77 -8.28 7.72
CA ASN A 240 23.19 -8.60 7.50
C ASN A 240 23.53 -8.84 6.02
N ASP A 241 22.57 -9.34 5.24
CA ASP A 241 22.76 -9.54 3.80
C ASP A 241 22.94 -8.22 3.03
N ILE A 242 22.36 -7.11 3.52
CA ILE A 242 22.24 -5.86 2.75
C ILE A 242 22.97 -4.65 3.34
N LYS A 243 23.24 -4.64 4.65
CA LYS A 243 23.71 -3.44 5.39
C LYS A 243 24.96 -2.77 4.80
N ASP A 244 25.91 -3.57 4.30
CA ASP A 244 27.16 -3.05 3.74
C ASP A 244 27.00 -2.46 2.32
N ALA A 245 25.83 -2.66 1.69
CA ALA A 245 25.49 -2.07 0.41
C ALA A 245 24.76 -0.72 0.51
N VAL A 246 24.36 -0.33 1.72
CA VAL A 246 23.61 0.91 1.99
C VAL A 246 24.52 2.12 1.88
N VAL A 247 24.06 3.14 1.13
CA VAL A 247 24.63 4.49 1.09
C VAL A 247 23.85 5.35 2.06
N GLU A 248 24.53 6.03 2.97
CA GLU A 248 23.92 6.92 3.96
C GLU A 248 23.26 8.13 3.30
N GLY A 249 22.25 8.71 3.96
CA GLY A 249 21.46 9.83 3.50
C GLY A 249 19.96 9.53 3.61
N LYS A 250 19.22 9.58 2.51
CA LYS A 250 17.81 9.14 2.47
C LYS A 250 17.73 7.68 2.07
N ILE A 251 17.34 6.83 3.02
CA ILE A 251 17.25 5.39 2.87
C ILE A 251 15.77 5.00 2.84
N ALA A 252 15.31 4.46 1.72
CA ALA A 252 13.96 3.98 1.56
C ALA A 252 13.89 2.44 1.68
N ASP A 253 12.99 1.93 2.55
CA ASP A 253 12.61 0.53 2.65
C ASP A 253 11.24 0.36 1.96
N GLU A 254 11.25 -0.23 0.78
CA GLU A 254 10.06 -0.40 -0.06
C GLU A 254 9.49 -1.82 0.08
N GLY A 255 8.23 -1.91 0.54
CA GLY A 255 7.65 -3.11 1.12
C GLY A 255 8.11 -3.26 2.57
N CYS A 256 8.03 -2.18 3.34
CA CYS A 256 8.61 -2.11 4.70
C CYS A 256 7.85 -2.96 5.74
N ALA A 257 6.68 -3.50 5.40
CA ALA A 257 5.82 -4.26 6.30
C ALA A 257 5.65 -3.54 7.67
N ASP A 258 5.86 -4.22 8.77
CA ASP A 258 5.76 -3.67 10.13
C ASP A 258 6.95 -2.79 10.56
N GLY A 259 7.92 -2.53 9.69
CA GLY A 259 9.07 -1.67 9.93
C GLY A 259 10.22 -2.33 10.72
N ALA A 260 10.24 -3.64 10.88
CA ALA A 260 11.29 -4.33 11.62
C ALA A 260 12.70 -4.13 11.03
N LEU A 261 12.82 -4.07 9.68
CA LEU A 261 14.06 -3.74 9.00
C LEU A 261 14.45 -2.27 9.23
N MET A 262 13.48 -1.35 9.19
CA MET A 262 13.69 0.06 9.43
C MET A 262 14.29 0.34 10.81
N VAL A 263 13.93 -0.42 11.84
CA VAL A 263 14.52 -0.31 13.19
C VAL A 263 16.03 -0.59 13.15
N ARG A 264 16.47 -1.63 12.40
CA ARG A 264 17.89 -1.97 12.22
C ARG A 264 18.63 -0.89 11.42
N LEU A 265 18.00 -0.36 10.38
CA LEU A 265 18.56 0.74 9.59
C LEU A 265 18.72 2.01 10.42
N ALA A 266 17.72 2.37 11.22
CA ALA A 266 17.77 3.53 12.11
C ALA A 266 18.85 3.39 13.20
N GLU A 267 19.10 2.18 13.68
CA GLU A 267 20.16 1.92 14.66
C GLU A 267 21.57 2.03 14.05
N MET A 268 21.75 1.53 12.83
CA MET A 268 23.05 1.52 12.15
C MET A 268 23.38 2.86 11.49
N PHE A 269 22.38 3.57 10.97
CA PHE A 269 22.52 4.83 10.23
C PHE A 269 21.73 5.97 10.91
N PRO A 270 22.12 6.37 12.15
CA PRO A 270 21.34 7.29 12.98
C PRO A 270 21.20 8.71 12.42
N ASP A 271 22.10 9.10 11.52
CA ASP A 271 22.09 10.42 10.87
C ASP A 271 21.36 10.41 9.49
N SER A 272 20.81 9.27 9.10
CA SER A 272 20.05 9.10 7.86
C SER A 272 18.56 9.28 8.08
N ASP A 273 17.86 9.78 7.06
CA ASP A 273 16.39 9.74 6.98
C ASP A 273 15.93 8.34 6.56
N ILE A 274 15.17 7.67 7.40
CA ILE A 274 14.63 6.33 7.09
C ILE A 274 13.18 6.46 6.62
N ILE A 275 12.90 5.98 5.42
CA ILE A 275 11.59 6.15 4.79
C ILE A 275 10.99 4.77 4.50
N GLY A 276 9.88 4.43 5.15
CA GLY A 276 9.14 3.20 4.87
C GLY A 276 8.01 3.42 3.86
N ILE A 277 7.90 2.53 2.91
CA ILE A 277 6.81 2.51 1.92
C ILE A 277 6.15 1.14 1.96
N ASP A 278 4.83 1.14 2.14
CA ASP A 278 4.02 -0.08 1.99
C ASP A 278 2.66 0.29 1.40
N ILE A 279 2.01 -0.66 0.74
CA ILE A 279 0.66 -0.47 0.22
C ILE A 279 -0.40 -0.73 1.29
N THR A 280 -0.05 -1.49 2.32
CA THR A 280 -0.96 -1.93 3.38
C THR A 280 -1.05 -0.92 4.50
N GLY A 281 -2.21 -0.29 4.67
CA GLY A 281 -2.44 0.73 5.70
C GLY A 281 -2.25 0.20 7.13
N GLU A 282 -2.52 -1.08 7.38
CA GLU A 282 -2.28 -1.73 8.67
C GLU A 282 -0.79 -1.75 9.02
N PHE A 283 0.08 -2.10 8.06
CA PHE A 283 1.53 -2.09 8.28
C PHE A 283 2.04 -0.68 8.55
N ILE A 284 1.59 0.30 7.80
CA ILE A 284 1.92 1.71 8.06
C ILE A 284 1.54 2.10 9.50
N SER A 285 0.37 1.69 9.96
CA SER A 285 -0.08 1.95 11.34
C SER A 285 0.83 1.30 12.39
N ARG A 286 1.30 0.07 12.14
CA ARG A 286 2.26 -0.63 13.02
C ARG A 286 3.62 0.09 13.09
N VAL A 287 4.13 0.60 11.97
CA VAL A 287 5.36 1.42 11.97
C VAL A 287 5.17 2.71 12.76
N GLU A 288 4.04 3.37 12.62
CA GLU A 288 3.70 4.56 13.43
C GLU A 288 3.59 4.24 14.93
N GLU A 289 3.13 3.04 15.29
CA GLU A 289 3.12 2.56 16.68
C GLU A 289 4.55 2.35 17.22
N ARG A 290 5.44 1.71 16.45
CA ARG A 290 6.87 1.60 16.77
C ARG A 290 7.53 2.97 16.96
N GLN A 291 7.18 3.94 16.10
CA GLN A 291 7.68 5.30 16.20
C GLN A 291 7.22 5.96 17.52
N ARG A 292 5.95 5.83 17.88
CA ARG A 292 5.41 6.31 19.15
C ARG A 292 6.02 5.61 20.36
N ALA A 293 6.37 4.33 20.23
CA ALA A 293 7.07 3.57 21.26
C ALA A 293 8.56 3.93 21.39
N GLY A 294 9.10 4.77 20.49
CA GLY A 294 10.50 5.21 20.53
C GLY A 294 11.52 4.16 20.04
N GLU A 295 11.08 3.15 19.30
CA GLU A 295 11.96 2.07 18.80
C GLU A 295 13.02 2.58 17.82
N PHE A 296 12.75 3.66 17.09
CA PHE A 296 13.69 4.29 16.15
C PHE A 296 14.70 5.24 16.79
N LYS A 297 14.68 5.37 18.12
CA LYS A 297 15.61 6.20 18.90
C LYS A 297 15.61 7.66 18.43
N LYS A 298 16.75 8.14 17.87
CA LYS A 298 16.95 9.53 17.42
C LYS A 298 16.78 9.73 15.92
N SER A 299 16.61 8.65 15.16
CA SER A 299 16.53 8.75 13.69
C SER A 299 15.24 9.39 13.23
N PHE A 300 15.32 10.15 12.14
CA PHE A 300 14.15 10.65 11.45
C PHE A 300 13.52 9.54 10.63
N VAL A 301 12.28 9.19 10.95
CA VAL A 301 11.56 8.11 10.30
C VAL A 301 10.25 8.64 9.71
N TYR A 302 10.02 8.33 8.45
CA TYR A 302 8.82 8.68 7.72
C TYR A 302 8.19 7.42 7.14
N VAL A 303 6.85 7.34 7.13
CA VAL A 303 6.14 6.23 6.51
C VAL A 303 5.02 6.72 5.61
N TYR A 304 4.85 6.06 4.48
CA TYR A 304 3.85 6.43 3.49
C TYR A 304 3.17 5.18 2.92
N GLN A 305 1.83 5.21 2.90
CA GLN A 305 1.07 4.24 2.13
C GLN A 305 1.15 4.61 0.64
N ARG A 306 1.83 3.78 -0.17
CA ARG A 306 2.01 3.99 -1.62
C ARG A 306 2.09 2.67 -2.36
N ASN A 307 1.61 2.68 -3.59
CA ASN A 307 1.79 1.57 -4.53
C ASN A 307 3.13 1.73 -5.26
N LEU A 308 4.00 0.73 -5.16
CA LEU A 308 5.33 0.71 -5.80
C LEU A 308 5.28 0.58 -7.33
N LEU A 309 4.13 0.19 -7.91
CA LEU A 309 3.91 0.22 -9.36
C LEU A 309 3.87 1.65 -9.92
N GLN A 310 3.88 2.66 -9.05
CA GLN A 310 3.87 4.07 -9.38
C GLN A 310 5.15 4.76 -8.87
N PRO A 311 5.54 5.93 -9.42
CA PRO A 311 6.64 6.71 -8.87
C PRO A 311 6.32 7.19 -7.44
N VAL A 312 7.15 6.84 -6.47
CA VAL A 312 6.95 7.24 -5.05
C VAL A 312 7.80 8.42 -4.62
N PHE A 313 8.93 8.66 -5.27
CA PHE A 313 9.86 9.74 -4.98
C PHE A 313 10.09 10.64 -6.19
N SER A 314 10.54 11.86 -5.92
CA SER A 314 11.05 12.76 -6.96
C SER A 314 12.36 12.26 -7.56
N ASN A 315 12.73 12.75 -8.74
CA ASN A 315 14.00 12.39 -9.37
C ASN A 315 15.19 12.88 -8.52
N ASN A 316 16.25 12.07 -8.45
CA ASN A 316 17.49 12.36 -7.72
C ASN A 316 17.26 12.80 -6.25
N SER A 317 16.42 12.09 -5.53
CA SER A 317 16.01 12.48 -4.18
C SER A 317 16.27 11.44 -3.10
N VAL A 318 16.74 10.25 -3.45
CA VAL A 318 16.97 9.13 -2.52
C VAL A 318 18.36 8.56 -2.75
N ASP A 319 19.09 8.23 -1.68
CA ASP A 319 20.46 7.72 -1.76
C ASP A 319 20.51 6.20 -1.76
N THR A 320 19.62 5.55 -1.03
CA THR A 320 19.45 4.10 -1.07
C THR A 320 17.97 3.73 -1.15
N VAL A 321 17.63 2.83 -2.06
CA VAL A 321 16.34 2.12 -2.08
C VAL A 321 16.61 0.65 -1.79
N ILE A 322 15.98 0.14 -0.75
CA ILE A 322 15.99 -1.27 -0.38
C ILE A 322 14.65 -1.87 -0.77
N CYS A 323 14.69 -3.00 -1.47
CA CYS A 323 13.52 -3.79 -1.80
C CYS A 323 13.79 -5.23 -1.32
N ASN A 324 13.17 -5.62 -0.21
CA ASN A 324 13.48 -6.87 0.46
C ASN A 324 12.25 -7.78 0.48
N SER A 325 12.29 -8.86 -0.31
CA SER A 325 11.19 -9.82 -0.45
C SER A 325 9.86 -9.17 -0.88
N THR A 326 9.89 -8.37 -1.95
CA THR A 326 8.73 -7.59 -2.43
C THR A 326 8.58 -7.62 -3.96
N LEU A 327 9.66 -7.81 -4.73
CA LEU A 327 9.59 -7.73 -6.20
C LEU A 327 8.86 -8.91 -6.83
N HIS A 328 8.84 -10.08 -6.20
CA HIS A 328 8.03 -11.20 -6.63
C HIS A 328 6.52 -10.86 -6.53
N GLU A 329 6.11 -10.04 -5.55
CA GLU A 329 4.73 -9.55 -5.47
C GLU A 329 4.42 -8.55 -6.60
N LEU A 330 5.35 -7.61 -6.91
CA LEU A 330 5.20 -6.70 -8.05
C LEU A 330 5.08 -7.44 -9.39
N TRP A 331 5.79 -8.54 -9.53
CA TRP A 331 5.66 -9.43 -10.68
C TRP A 331 4.28 -10.09 -10.71
N SER A 332 3.91 -10.74 -9.63
CA SER A 332 2.76 -11.64 -9.56
C SER A 332 1.42 -10.90 -9.61
N TYR A 333 1.32 -9.77 -8.90
CA TYR A 333 0.09 -8.95 -8.82
C TYR A 333 0.06 -7.76 -9.78
N GLY A 334 1.15 -7.53 -10.51
CA GLY A 334 1.22 -6.52 -11.53
C GLY A 334 1.13 -7.11 -12.95
N GLU A 335 1.68 -6.37 -13.92
CA GLU A 335 1.80 -6.79 -15.32
C GLU A 335 3.15 -7.51 -15.55
N GLN A 336 3.55 -8.40 -14.65
CA GLN A 336 4.77 -9.23 -14.71
C GLN A 336 6.02 -8.40 -15.05
N ALA A 337 6.78 -8.81 -16.10
CA ALA A 337 8.00 -8.14 -16.52
C ALA A 337 7.82 -6.63 -16.77
N LYS A 338 6.65 -6.19 -17.21
CA LYS A 338 6.38 -4.77 -17.47
C LYS A 338 6.38 -3.96 -16.16
N SER A 339 5.73 -4.48 -15.13
CA SER A 339 5.68 -3.84 -13.80
C SER A 339 7.07 -3.74 -13.18
N VAL A 340 7.83 -4.83 -13.16
CA VAL A 340 9.19 -4.83 -12.60
C VAL A 340 10.11 -3.91 -13.40
N ARG A 341 10.07 -3.93 -14.74
CA ARG A 341 10.87 -3.01 -15.58
C ARG A 341 10.52 -1.55 -15.36
N ASN A 342 9.24 -1.21 -15.17
CA ASN A 342 8.81 0.14 -14.85
C ASN A 342 9.32 0.56 -13.46
N TYR A 343 9.21 -0.33 -12.47
CA TYR A 343 9.79 -0.14 -11.14
C TYR A 343 11.28 0.20 -11.23
N LEU A 344 12.08 -0.61 -11.92
CA LEU A 344 13.52 -0.36 -12.08
C LEU A 344 13.82 1.01 -12.72
N ARG A 345 13.03 1.41 -13.75
CA ARG A 345 13.17 2.74 -14.39
C ARG A 345 12.86 3.88 -13.41
N TYR A 346 11.81 3.70 -12.55
CA TYR A 346 11.50 4.69 -11.53
C TYR A 346 12.64 4.81 -10.52
N LYS A 347 13.18 3.68 -10.05
CA LYS A 347 14.28 3.70 -9.08
C LYS A 347 15.52 4.37 -9.64
N TYR A 348 15.89 4.07 -10.87
CA TYR A 348 17.02 4.74 -11.55
C TYR A 348 16.86 6.28 -11.61
N ARG A 349 15.65 6.77 -11.89
CA ARG A 349 15.38 8.20 -11.91
C ARG A 349 15.40 8.83 -10.52
N GLN A 350 14.85 8.14 -9.53
CA GLN A 350 14.67 8.62 -8.16
C GLN A 350 15.98 8.64 -7.36
N LEU A 351 16.88 7.70 -7.61
CA LEU A 351 18.17 7.65 -6.96
C LEU A 351 19.04 8.85 -7.36
N THR A 352 19.81 9.36 -6.37
CA THR A 352 20.89 10.32 -6.60
C THR A 352 22.03 9.66 -7.42
N PRO A 353 22.87 10.43 -8.14
CA PRO A 353 24.12 9.88 -8.68
C PRO A 353 24.97 9.26 -7.55
N GLY A 354 25.45 8.03 -7.75
CA GLY A 354 26.12 7.23 -6.71
C GLY A 354 25.17 6.52 -5.73
N GLY A 355 23.86 6.77 -5.83
CA GLY A 355 22.85 6.10 -5.04
C GLY A 355 22.62 4.66 -5.49
N ARG A 356 22.11 3.82 -4.59
CA ARG A 356 22.02 2.36 -4.78
C ARG A 356 20.59 1.83 -4.66
N LEU A 357 20.26 0.91 -5.57
CA LEU A 357 19.13 0.00 -5.45
C LEU A 357 19.64 -1.34 -4.92
N VAL A 358 19.19 -1.71 -3.73
CA VAL A 358 19.55 -2.95 -3.05
C VAL A 358 18.34 -3.88 -3.07
N ILE A 359 18.44 -4.95 -3.84
CA ILE A 359 17.38 -5.96 -3.98
C ILE A 359 17.82 -7.21 -3.23
N ARG A 360 17.01 -7.66 -2.27
CA ARG A 360 17.11 -8.97 -1.65
C ARG A 360 15.76 -9.67 -1.83
N ASP A 361 15.76 -10.74 -2.63
CA ASP A 361 14.52 -11.44 -2.93
C ASP A 361 14.77 -12.93 -3.20
N VAL A 362 13.71 -13.69 -3.39
CA VAL A 362 13.75 -15.02 -3.96
C VAL A 362 14.24 -14.94 -5.42
N VAL A 363 14.77 -16.01 -5.94
CA VAL A 363 15.36 -16.02 -7.29
C VAL A 363 15.21 -17.38 -7.97
N GLY A 364 14.99 -17.35 -9.26
CA GLY A 364 14.99 -18.54 -10.11
C GLY A 364 16.39 -19.16 -10.26
N PRO A 365 16.46 -20.45 -10.51
CA PRO A 365 17.72 -21.14 -10.77
C PRO A 365 18.28 -20.78 -12.14
N GLU A 366 19.59 -20.75 -12.27
CA GLU A 366 20.24 -20.81 -13.60
C GLU A 366 19.90 -22.14 -14.28
N HIS A 367 19.94 -22.15 -15.60
CA HIS A 367 19.62 -23.38 -16.36
C HIS A 367 18.24 -23.97 -16.07
N LYS A 368 17.22 -23.10 -15.96
CA LYS A 368 15.81 -23.41 -15.58
C LYS A 368 15.21 -24.62 -16.28
N ASN A 369 15.63 -24.93 -17.52
CA ASN A 369 15.10 -26.03 -18.32
C ASN A 369 15.81 -27.39 -18.07
N THR A 370 16.78 -27.42 -17.13
CA THR A 370 17.38 -28.69 -16.73
C THR A 370 16.33 -29.64 -16.20
N VAL A 371 16.31 -30.86 -16.72
CA VAL A 371 15.39 -31.89 -16.24
C VAL A 371 15.93 -32.50 -14.96
N VAL A 372 15.10 -32.46 -13.92
CA VAL A 372 15.40 -33.06 -12.62
C VAL A 372 14.34 -34.09 -12.23
N TYR A 373 14.75 -35.01 -11.38
CA TYR A 373 13.95 -36.05 -10.77
C TYR A 373 13.84 -35.76 -9.28
N MET A 374 12.68 -35.35 -8.83
CA MET A 374 12.44 -34.97 -7.45
C MET A 374 11.82 -36.14 -6.70
N LYS A 375 12.49 -36.62 -5.66
CA LYS A 375 11.94 -37.58 -4.71
C LYS A 375 11.37 -36.81 -3.52
N LEU A 376 10.09 -37.01 -3.26
CA LEU A 376 9.34 -36.30 -2.22
C LEU A 376 9.05 -37.21 -1.03
N ASN A 377 9.00 -36.59 0.15
CA ASN A 377 8.62 -37.29 1.38
C ASN A 377 7.13 -37.66 1.34
N THR A 378 6.81 -38.91 1.68
CA THR A 378 5.45 -39.44 1.76
C THR A 378 5.03 -39.76 3.20
N LEU A 379 5.94 -39.55 4.17
CA LEU A 379 5.74 -39.95 5.57
C LEU A 379 5.55 -38.74 6.51
N ASP A 380 5.57 -37.53 5.97
CA ASP A 380 5.49 -36.27 6.71
C ASP A 380 4.07 -35.67 6.75
N GLY A 381 3.06 -36.44 6.36
CA GLY A 381 1.63 -36.06 6.38
C GLY A 381 0.75 -37.09 5.69
N GLU A 382 -0.47 -36.68 5.37
CA GLU A 382 -1.45 -37.53 4.69
C GLU A 382 -1.07 -37.66 3.20
N THR A 383 -0.89 -38.92 2.76
CA THR A 383 -0.42 -39.20 1.38
C THR A 383 -1.56 -39.71 0.51
N TYR A 384 -1.75 -39.03 -0.61
CA TYR A 384 -2.74 -39.33 -1.66
C TYR A 384 -2.07 -39.31 -3.03
N GLY A 385 -2.60 -40.09 -3.97
CA GLY A 385 -2.13 -40.07 -5.37
C GLY A 385 -2.61 -38.83 -6.12
N SER A 386 -2.02 -38.56 -7.28
CA SER A 386 -2.32 -37.36 -8.10
C SER A 386 -3.81 -37.20 -8.47
N ASP A 387 -4.54 -38.31 -8.62
CA ASP A 387 -5.93 -38.32 -9.07
C ASP A 387 -6.93 -38.42 -7.90
N ASP A 388 -6.47 -38.34 -6.66
CA ASP A 388 -7.30 -38.46 -5.47
C ASP A 388 -7.90 -37.11 -5.07
N GLU A 389 -9.22 -36.97 -5.18
CA GLU A 389 -9.94 -35.74 -4.86
C GLU A 389 -9.72 -35.25 -3.42
N ARG A 390 -9.30 -36.13 -2.49
CA ARG A 390 -8.97 -35.75 -1.12
C ARG A 390 -7.82 -34.75 -1.03
N ILE A 391 -6.95 -34.68 -2.04
CA ILE A 391 -5.89 -33.66 -2.13
C ILE A 391 -6.49 -32.24 -2.05
N LEU A 392 -7.65 -32.02 -2.68
CA LEU A 392 -8.30 -30.70 -2.74
C LEU A 392 -9.08 -30.37 -1.48
N SER A 393 -9.59 -31.38 -0.78
CA SER A 393 -10.40 -31.20 0.44
C SER A 393 -9.58 -31.25 1.72
N THR A 394 -8.33 -31.74 1.68
CA THR A 394 -7.44 -31.79 2.84
C THR A 394 -6.68 -30.48 2.97
N PRO A 395 -6.61 -29.85 4.14
CA PRO A 395 -5.80 -28.66 4.39
C PRO A 395 -4.32 -28.91 4.03
N PRO A 396 -3.62 -27.96 3.35
CA PRO A 396 -2.25 -28.14 2.87
C PRO A 396 -1.23 -28.56 3.95
N GLU A 397 -1.39 -28.07 5.18
CA GLU A 397 -0.52 -28.38 6.33
C GLU A 397 -0.63 -29.85 6.79
N ARG A 398 -1.73 -30.54 6.45
CA ARG A 398 -1.93 -31.94 6.77
C ARG A 398 -1.42 -32.87 5.68
N LEU A 399 -1.25 -32.39 4.46
CA LEU A 399 -0.75 -33.17 3.35
C LEU A 399 0.75 -33.49 3.50
N SER A 400 1.16 -34.70 3.14
CA SER A 400 2.56 -35.01 2.95
C SER A 400 3.17 -34.13 1.85
N THR A 401 4.51 -33.97 1.86
CA THR A 401 5.17 -33.19 0.81
C THR A 401 4.86 -33.71 -0.59
N ALA A 402 4.73 -35.01 -0.77
CA ALA A 402 4.36 -35.59 -2.06
C ALA A 402 2.92 -35.21 -2.49
N SER A 403 1.94 -35.29 -1.59
CA SER A 403 0.56 -34.88 -1.89
C SER A 403 0.42 -33.37 -2.03
N ARG A 404 1.20 -32.61 -1.27
CA ARG A 404 1.27 -31.15 -1.38
C ARG A 404 1.80 -30.69 -2.74
N PHE A 405 2.71 -31.46 -3.37
CA PHE A 405 3.13 -31.22 -4.75
C PHE A 405 1.95 -31.28 -5.73
N PHE A 406 1.10 -32.30 -5.64
CA PHE A 406 -0.06 -32.41 -6.53
C PHE A 406 -1.09 -31.30 -6.27
N ARG A 407 -1.27 -30.89 -5.01
CA ARG A 407 -2.07 -29.73 -4.63
C ARG A 407 -1.49 -28.44 -5.23
N PHE A 408 -0.18 -28.25 -5.14
CA PHE A 408 0.52 -27.11 -5.74
C PHE A 408 0.30 -27.06 -7.27
N VAL A 409 0.47 -28.15 -7.99
CA VAL A 409 0.24 -28.19 -9.45
C VAL A 409 -1.20 -27.79 -9.82
N HIS A 410 -2.17 -28.14 -8.97
CA HIS A 410 -3.57 -27.79 -9.20
C HIS A 410 -3.86 -26.31 -8.92
N ASP A 411 -3.29 -25.74 -7.85
CA ASP A 411 -3.65 -24.42 -7.37
C ASP A 411 -2.78 -23.30 -7.95
N PHE A 412 -1.49 -23.59 -8.29
CA PHE A 412 -0.48 -22.60 -8.64
C PHE A 412 -0.86 -21.77 -9.87
N LEU A 413 -0.96 -20.45 -9.66
CA LEU A 413 -1.32 -19.41 -10.64
C LEU A 413 -2.68 -19.62 -11.34
N ARG A 414 -3.47 -20.56 -10.83
CA ARG A 414 -4.76 -20.91 -11.42
C ARG A 414 -5.74 -19.75 -11.37
N GLU A 415 -5.89 -19.11 -10.22
CA GLU A 415 -6.83 -18.01 -10.04
C GLU A 415 -6.46 -16.79 -10.89
N LEU A 416 -5.17 -16.45 -10.97
CA LEU A 416 -4.70 -15.36 -11.83
C LEU A 416 -4.98 -15.64 -13.31
N SER A 417 -4.90 -16.89 -13.72
CA SER A 417 -5.22 -17.31 -15.09
C SER A 417 -6.74 -17.30 -15.35
N GLU A 418 -7.56 -17.80 -14.42
CA GLU A 418 -9.02 -17.84 -14.53
C GLU A 418 -9.64 -16.43 -14.51
N THR A 419 -9.07 -15.50 -13.76
CA THR A 419 -9.51 -14.09 -13.70
C THR A 419 -8.97 -13.22 -14.83
N GLY A 420 -8.12 -13.77 -15.70
CA GLY A 420 -7.51 -13.04 -16.82
C GLY A 420 -6.42 -12.03 -16.42
N ARG A 421 -6.00 -12.03 -15.17
CA ARG A 421 -4.88 -11.21 -14.67
C ARG A 421 -3.53 -11.70 -15.20
N ARG A 422 -3.45 -12.97 -15.55
CA ARG A 422 -2.28 -13.59 -16.16
C ARG A 422 -2.61 -14.13 -17.55
N THR A 423 -1.77 -13.83 -18.53
CA THR A 423 -2.02 -14.15 -19.95
C THR A 423 -1.10 -15.20 -20.54
N ASP A 424 -0.05 -15.61 -19.84
CA ASP A 424 0.99 -16.51 -20.36
C ASP A 424 0.63 -18.01 -20.26
N ASN A 425 -0.52 -18.37 -19.68
CA ASN A 425 -1.01 -19.74 -19.51
C ASN A 425 0.05 -20.70 -18.88
N TYR A 426 0.87 -20.17 -17.97
CA TYR A 426 1.89 -20.97 -17.31
C TYR A 426 1.28 -22.18 -16.58
N LYS A 427 1.88 -23.34 -16.76
CA LYS A 427 1.49 -24.57 -16.09
C LYS A 427 2.73 -25.36 -15.71
N VAL A 428 2.74 -25.90 -14.51
CA VAL A 428 3.73 -26.87 -14.06
C VAL A 428 3.55 -28.18 -14.82
N LEU A 429 4.55 -28.55 -15.62
CA LEU A 429 4.54 -29.80 -16.39
C LEU A 429 5.42 -30.85 -15.72
N TYR A 430 4.84 -32.00 -15.42
CA TYR A 430 5.57 -33.09 -14.77
C TYR A 430 5.14 -34.48 -15.29
N THR A 431 5.98 -35.49 -15.04
CA THR A 431 5.62 -36.90 -15.16
C THR A 431 6.05 -37.65 -13.91
N GLN A 432 5.32 -38.71 -13.58
CA GLN A 432 5.74 -39.64 -12.53
C GLN A 432 6.53 -40.79 -13.17
N GLU A 433 7.74 -41.00 -12.69
CA GLU A 433 8.62 -42.08 -13.21
C GLU A 433 9.10 -42.95 -12.05
N GLU A 434 9.07 -44.26 -12.25
CA GLU A 434 9.63 -45.23 -11.30
C GLU A 434 11.02 -45.67 -11.79
N VAL A 435 12.03 -45.46 -10.95
CA VAL A 435 13.38 -45.89 -11.21
C VAL A 435 13.87 -46.76 -10.07
N GLN A 436 14.16 -48.01 -10.33
CA GLN A 436 14.61 -49.00 -9.34
C GLN A 436 13.66 -49.15 -8.13
N GLY A 437 12.34 -49.12 -8.38
CA GLY A 437 11.31 -49.23 -7.33
C GLY A 437 11.11 -47.98 -6.50
N ILE A 438 11.68 -46.85 -6.91
CA ILE A 438 11.49 -45.54 -6.26
C ILE A 438 10.74 -44.61 -7.22
N SER A 439 9.66 -44.00 -6.72
CA SER A 439 8.88 -43.04 -7.48
C SER A 439 9.52 -41.64 -7.43
N TYR A 440 9.64 -41.02 -8.59
CA TYR A 440 10.15 -39.66 -8.78
C TYR A 440 9.14 -38.81 -9.56
N ILE A 441 9.14 -37.54 -9.27
CA ILE A 441 8.51 -36.51 -10.10
C ILE A 441 9.58 -35.95 -11.04
N LYS A 442 9.39 -36.12 -12.33
CA LYS A 442 10.28 -35.57 -13.36
C LYS A 442 9.70 -34.28 -13.90
N LEU A 443 10.45 -33.20 -13.79
CA LEU A 443 10.00 -31.83 -14.15
C LEU A 443 11.24 -30.96 -14.46
N THR A 444 11.01 -29.69 -14.80
CA THR A 444 12.11 -28.72 -14.98
C THR A 444 12.68 -28.26 -13.63
N LEU A 445 13.94 -27.84 -13.62
CA LEU A 445 14.57 -27.28 -12.44
C LEU A 445 13.82 -26.00 -11.96
N LYS A 446 13.29 -25.20 -12.90
CA LYS A 446 12.43 -24.05 -12.57
C LYS A 446 11.24 -24.50 -11.73
N ASP A 447 10.44 -25.46 -12.21
CA ASP A 447 9.21 -25.88 -11.54
C ASP A 447 9.50 -26.59 -10.20
N ALA A 448 10.60 -27.34 -10.13
CA ALA A 448 11.05 -27.95 -8.87
C ALA A 448 11.43 -26.87 -7.84
N THR A 449 12.13 -25.82 -8.28
CA THR A 449 12.53 -24.70 -7.41
C THR A 449 11.30 -23.92 -6.92
N GLU A 450 10.35 -23.64 -7.82
CA GLU A 450 9.10 -22.97 -7.49
C GLU A 450 8.36 -23.72 -6.37
N PHE A 451 8.14 -25.02 -6.56
CA PHE A 451 7.51 -25.85 -5.54
C PHE A 451 8.28 -25.82 -4.20
N LEU A 452 9.61 -25.99 -4.24
CA LEU A 452 10.44 -26.02 -3.03
C LEU A 452 10.41 -24.70 -2.25
N LEU A 453 10.35 -23.57 -2.95
CA LEU A 453 10.24 -22.24 -2.33
C LEU A 453 8.87 -22.04 -1.69
N THR A 454 7.79 -22.53 -2.29
CA THR A 454 6.40 -22.24 -1.93
C THR A 454 5.80 -23.22 -0.93
N LYS A 455 6.17 -24.52 -1.00
CA LYS A 455 5.48 -25.65 -0.33
C LYS A 455 5.26 -25.54 1.18
N ASP A 456 6.04 -24.73 1.88
CA ASP A 456 6.01 -24.60 3.35
C ASP A 456 5.17 -23.41 3.86
N TYR A 457 4.60 -22.60 2.96
CA TYR A 457 3.70 -21.52 3.30
C TYR A 457 2.25 -21.99 3.38
N THR A 458 2.01 -22.99 4.22
CA THR A 458 0.71 -23.66 4.31
C THR A 458 -0.37 -22.79 4.96
N ASP A 459 0.00 -21.90 5.86
CA ASP A 459 -0.91 -20.97 6.55
C ASP A 459 -1.45 -19.87 5.60
N ASN A 460 -0.67 -19.53 4.56
CA ASN A 460 -1.00 -18.55 3.53
C ASN A 460 -1.14 -19.16 2.14
N TRP A 461 -1.46 -20.45 2.06
CA TRP A 461 -1.44 -21.22 0.82
C TRP A 461 -2.12 -20.50 -0.35
N HIS A 462 -3.30 -19.95 -0.13
CA HIS A 462 -4.08 -19.29 -1.18
C HIS A 462 -3.32 -18.08 -1.79
N SER A 463 -2.72 -17.24 -0.96
CA SER A 463 -1.93 -16.09 -1.42
C SER A 463 -0.67 -16.55 -2.16
N GLU A 464 0.07 -17.47 -1.56
CA GLU A 464 1.34 -17.98 -2.11
C GLU A 464 1.18 -18.72 -3.44
N MET A 465 0.00 -19.34 -3.66
CA MET A 465 -0.32 -19.96 -4.96
C MET A 465 -0.51 -18.93 -6.09
N ASN A 466 -0.67 -17.67 -5.78
CA ASN A 466 -0.75 -16.58 -6.75
C ASN A 466 0.60 -15.86 -6.96
N GLU A 467 1.68 -16.31 -6.32
CA GLU A 467 3.00 -15.68 -6.38
C GLU A 467 4.01 -16.55 -7.14
N GLU A 468 4.68 -15.99 -8.16
CA GLU A 468 5.75 -16.64 -8.91
C GLU A 468 7.10 -16.15 -8.42
N PHE A 469 7.94 -17.03 -7.89
CA PHE A 469 9.26 -16.73 -7.32
C PHE A 469 10.40 -16.88 -8.31
N THR A 470 10.25 -17.77 -9.30
CA THR A 470 11.35 -18.19 -10.19
C THR A 470 11.31 -17.55 -11.58
N PHE A 471 10.67 -16.38 -11.73
CA PHE A 471 10.49 -15.73 -13.02
C PHE A 471 11.79 -15.31 -13.69
N TRP A 472 12.78 -14.82 -12.96
CA TRP A 472 14.12 -14.50 -13.44
C TRP A 472 15.20 -15.16 -12.59
N ASP A 473 16.30 -15.58 -13.24
CA ASP A 473 17.54 -15.93 -12.56
C ASP A 473 18.43 -14.69 -12.33
N ILE A 474 19.53 -14.87 -11.60
CA ILE A 474 20.42 -13.76 -11.23
C ILE A 474 21.02 -13.03 -12.45
N ASN A 475 21.26 -13.74 -13.56
CA ASN A 475 21.84 -13.15 -14.76
C ASN A 475 20.79 -12.33 -15.52
N GLU A 476 19.54 -12.81 -15.58
CA GLU A 476 18.42 -12.06 -16.14
C GLU A 476 18.17 -10.78 -15.33
N TRP A 477 18.17 -10.85 -14.00
CA TRP A 477 18.07 -9.69 -13.12
C TRP A 477 19.18 -8.66 -13.37
N LYS A 478 20.45 -9.10 -13.45
CA LYS A 478 21.58 -8.20 -13.77
C LYS A 478 21.39 -7.52 -15.12
N GLN A 479 20.95 -8.25 -16.14
CA GLN A 479 20.69 -7.69 -17.46
C GLN A 479 19.57 -6.64 -17.43
N GLU A 480 18.49 -6.86 -16.69
CA GLU A 480 17.40 -5.90 -16.61
C GLU A 480 17.83 -4.60 -15.89
N LEU A 481 18.63 -4.69 -14.83
CA LEU A 481 19.23 -3.51 -14.20
C LEU A 481 20.14 -2.75 -15.16
N GLN A 482 21.03 -3.44 -15.85
CA GLN A 482 21.97 -2.82 -16.82
C GLN A 482 21.25 -2.16 -17.99
N LYS A 483 20.14 -2.74 -18.50
CA LYS A 483 19.30 -2.12 -19.55
C LYS A 483 18.73 -0.76 -19.13
N VAL A 484 18.49 -0.56 -17.84
CA VAL A 484 18.00 0.71 -17.29
C VAL A 484 19.12 1.74 -17.09
N GLY A 485 20.37 1.27 -16.99
CA GLY A 485 21.55 2.11 -16.82
C GLY A 485 22.28 1.93 -15.48
N PHE A 486 21.86 0.99 -14.63
CA PHE A 486 22.60 0.66 -13.41
C PHE A 486 23.93 -0.01 -13.71
N GLU A 487 24.94 0.33 -12.95
CA GLU A 487 26.17 -0.45 -12.82
C GLU A 487 25.98 -1.48 -11.71
N ILE A 488 26.30 -2.73 -11.98
CA ILE A 488 26.20 -3.79 -10.97
C ILE A 488 27.39 -3.67 -10.02
N VAL A 489 27.09 -3.48 -8.75
CA VAL A 489 28.12 -3.43 -7.72
C VAL A 489 28.53 -4.86 -7.38
N ASN A 490 29.77 -5.19 -7.71
CA ASN A 490 30.36 -6.48 -7.37
C ASN A 490 31.35 -6.29 -6.23
N ASP A 491 31.34 -7.26 -5.35
CA ASP A 491 32.42 -7.45 -4.40
C ASP A 491 33.48 -8.33 -5.10
N ASP A 492 34.67 -7.79 -5.30
CA ASP A 492 35.80 -8.49 -5.99
C ASP A 492 36.41 -9.63 -5.12
N SER A 493 35.80 -9.98 -4.01
CA SER A 493 36.22 -11.10 -3.17
C SER A 493 35.95 -12.44 -3.85
N ALA A 494 36.67 -13.48 -3.44
CA ALA A 494 36.45 -14.84 -3.93
C ALA A 494 35.06 -15.41 -3.55
N ASP A 495 34.42 -14.83 -2.52
CA ASP A 495 33.04 -15.08 -2.12
C ASP A 495 32.31 -13.74 -1.95
N PRO A 496 31.75 -13.20 -3.02
CA PRO A 496 31.10 -11.88 -3.00
C PRO A 496 29.91 -11.85 -2.07
N LYS A 497 29.77 -10.79 -1.28
CA LYS A 497 28.63 -10.60 -0.36
C LYS A 497 27.32 -10.35 -1.09
N TYR A 498 27.37 -9.62 -2.20
CA TYR A 498 26.18 -9.23 -2.98
C TYR A 498 26.41 -9.39 -4.48
N SER A 499 25.36 -9.14 -5.24
CA SER A 499 25.25 -9.37 -6.69
C SER A 499 25.41 -10.86 -7.07
N LYS A 500 24.89 -11.74 -6.20
CA LYS A 500 24.88 -13.19 -6.36
C LYS A 500 23.54 -13.81 -5.95
N ALA A 501 23.26 -14.96 -6.53
CA ALA A 501 22.27 -15.90 -5.99
C ALA A 501 22.96 -16.87 -5.03
N TYR A 502 22.25 -17.33 -4.01
CA TYR A 502 22.80 -18.27 -3.03
C TYR A 502 21.71 -19.21 -2.50
N ALA A 503 22.14 -20.37 -2.05
CA ALA A 503 21.32 -21.32 -1.32
C ALA A 503 21.43 -21.01 0.18
N ASN A 504 20.32 -20.58 0.80
CA ASN A 504 20.32 -20.31 2.24
C ASN A 504 20.43 -21.63 3.00
N GLU A 505 21.52 -21.82 3.76
CA GLU A 505 21.82 -23.07 4.46
C GLU A 505 20.72 -23.48 5.44
N TRP A 506 20.09 -22.52 6.11
CA TRP A 506 19.00 -22.80 7.04
C TRP A 506 17.77 -23.35 6.30
N ILE A 507 17.41 -22.75 5.14
CA ILE A 507 16.30 -23.21 4.28
C ILE A 507 16.60 -24.60 3.78
N ILE A 508 17.79 -24.83 3.22
CA ILE A 508 18.19 -26.14 2.71
C ILE A 508 18.08 -27.20 3.81
N LYS A 509 18.68 -26.96 4.96
CA LYS A 509 18.72 -27.93 6.05
C LYS A 509 17.35 -28.19 6.70
N ASN A 510 16.53 -27.17 6.86
CA ASN A 510 15.31 -27.28 7.68
C ASN A 510 14.05 -27.47 6.83
N ARG A 511 14.04 -27.00 5.58
CA ARG A 511 12.85 -27.07 4.71
C ARG A 511 13.01 -28.05 3.55
N TYR A 512 14.20 -28.12 2.90
CA TYR A 512 14.35 -28.94 1.69
C TYR A 512 14.81 -30.37 2.01
N GLN A 513 15.96 -30.54 2.65
CA GLN A 513 16.53 -31.85 2.95
C GLN A 513 15.57 -32.84 3.64
N PRO A 514 14.71 -32.43 4.58
CA PRO A 514 13.76 -33.34 5.20
C PRO A 514 12.62 -33.79 4.29
N THR A 515 12.35 -33.03 3.21
CA THR A 515 11.11 -33.13 2.44
C THR A 515 11.33 -33.59 0.99
N ALA A 516 12.49 -33.26 0.41
CA ALA A 516 12.76 -33.52 -1.00
C ALA A 516 14.26 -33.74 -1.26
N THR A 517 14.58 -34.60 -2.23
CA THR A 517 15.92 -34.71 -2.82
C THR A 517 15.81 -34.60 -4.34
N LEU A 518 16.79 -33.97 -4.96
CA LEU A 518 16.85 -33.79 -6.40
C LEU A 518 17.90 -34.69 -7.02
N TRP A 519 17.62 -35.18 -8.19
CA TRP A 519 18.48 -36.07 -8.97
C TRP A 519 18.47 -35.66 -10.44
N THR A 520 19.50 -35.99 -11.17
CA THR A 520 19.58 -35.80 -12.62
C THR A 520 20.13 -37.05 -13.29
N MET A 521 19.83 -37.22 -14.57
CA MET A 521 20.34 -38.34 -15.36
C MET A 521 21.72 -37.98 -15.92
N ASN A 522 22.74 -38.77 -15.61
CA ASN A 522 24.06 -38.60 -16.20
C ASN A 522 24.11 -39.17 -17.63
N GLU A 523 25.23 -38.98 -18.34
CA GLU A 523 25.42 -39.46 -19.70
C GLU A 523 25.32 -40.99 -19.84
N ALA A 524 25.56 -41.74 -18.77
CA ALA A 524 25.43 -43.20 -18.73
C ALA A 524 23.98 -43.66 -18.43
N GLY A 525 23.00 -42.74 -18.36
CA GLY A 525 21.62 -43.07 -18.05
C GLY A 525 21.38 -43.47 -16.59
N LYS A 526 22.25 -43.05 -15.65
CA LYS A 526 22.12 -43.34 -14.24
C LYS A 526 21.74 -42.06 -13.49
N LEU A 527 20.79 -42.18 -12.54
CA LEU A 527 20.45 -41.08 -11.61
C LEU A 527 21.64 -40.79 -10.69
N VAL A 528 22.04 -39.54 -10.65
CA VAL A 528 23.01 -38.98 -9.70
C VAL A 528 22.37 -37.85 -8.95
N GLU A 529 22.75 -37.64 -7.68
CA GLU A 529 22.21 -36.59 -6.84
C GLU A 529 22.50 -35.20 -7.45
N PHE A 530 21.51 -34.35 -7.44
CA PHE A 530 21.59 -32.98 -7.91
C PHE A 530 21.48 -32.05 -6.70
N PRO A 531 22.30 -31.00 -6.58
CA PRO A 531 22.25 -30.09 -5.45
C PRO A 531 20.91 -29.34 -5.37
N HIS A 532 20.50 -28.98 -4.19
CA HIS A 532 19.35 -28.11 -4.03
C HIS A 532 19.60 -26.75 -4.72
N PRO A 533 18.57 -26.16 -5.35
CA PRO A 533 18.71 -24.90 -6.07
C PRO A 533 18.97 -23.72 -5.13
N VAL A 534 19.35 -22.59 -5.71
CA VAL A 534 19.40 -21.30 -5.01
C VAL A 534 18.03 -20.96 -4.44
N THR A 535 18.03 -20.18 -3.35
CA THR A 535 16.79 -19.75 -2.67
C THR A 535 16.58 -18.25 -2.75
N ASN A 536 17.68 -17.50 -2.67
CA ASN A 536 17.65 -16.05 -2.56
C ASN A 536 18.75 -15.40 -3.40
N MET A 537 18.61 -14.13 -3.66
CA MET A 537 19.66 -13.27 -4.19
C MET A 537 19.82 -12.03 -3.32
N VAL A 538 21.02 -11.45 -3.37
CA VAL A 538 21.27 -10.04 -3.06
C VAL A 538 21.86 -9.41 -4.30
N LEU A 539 21.23 -8.38 -4.83
CA LEU A 539 21.65 -7.70 -6.06
C LEU A 539 21.71 -6.21 -5.80
N VAL A 540 22.84 -5.58 -6.12
CA VAL A 540 23.08 -4.16 -5.91
C VAL A 540 23.35 -3.49 -7.24
N GLY A 541 22.48 -2.53 -7.60
CA GLY A 541 22.66 -1.63 -8.74
C GLY A 541 22.98 -0.23 -8.28
N GLU A 542 24.08 0.36 -8.74
CA GLU A 542 24.47 1.73 -8.47
C GLU A 542 24.14 2.62 -9.66
N LYS A 543 23.58 3.79 -9.39
CA LYS A 543 23.41 4.81 -10.43
C LYS A 543 24.74 5.53 -10.65
N PRO A 544 25.29 5.53 -11.89
CA PRO A 544 26.54 6.20 -12.17
C PRO A 544 26.58 7.67 -11.72
N LEU A 545 27.75 8.16 -11.36
CA LEU A 545 27.97 9.56 -10.96
C LEU A 545 27.78 10.59 -12.10
N ARG A 546 27.61 10.11 -13.35
CA ARG A 546 27.49 10.96 -14.55
C ARG A 546 26.13 10.85 -15.20
#